data_3dd7ae2bfdfc400279bcb92be87625cd
#
_entry.id   3dd7ae2bfdfc400279bcb92be87625cd
#
_cell.length_a   1.000
_cell.length_b   1.000
_cell.length_c   1.000
_cell.angle_alpha   90.00
_cell.angle_beta   90.00
_cell.angle_gamma   90.00
#
_symmetry.space_group_name_H-M   'P 1'
#
loop_
_entity.id
_entity.type
_entity.pdbx_description
1 polymer ?
#
loop_
_entity_poly.entity_id
_entity_poly.type
_entity_poly.pdbx_seq_one_letter_code
_entity_poly.pdbx_strand_id
1 'polypeptide(L)'
;MKVLVMGGTRFNGLALTKELAKHGHDVTVFNRGQSDATLPRSVRRLYGDRNNHEQLVEVLKKEDFDVVQDISGYSLDDVKPLYEAFKGRIGHYIFAGSTVIYADTNVLPIREETHAVDEGPKQGDYGKNKIIVERWLWDHYRDHGFPATVMSFSMVFGPFNNIIEREQRMFMRLMKGRPVLIPGDGTTMGQIGHVDDEAKALRMAMLNPNTFGKRYNVTGKDYYTDEGYVDTFAKVVGVEPEKVFIPAQMMDDIWLDRVSLEGDVAAIRPREVRSYENAASVQALSQSNMRLAQSLIQRLNP
;
A
#
# COMPACT_ATOMS: atom_id res chain seq x y z
N MET A 1 0.84 -2.79 24.51
CA MET A 1 -0.15 -1.75 24.10
C MET A 1 -1.29 -2.46 23.40
N LYS A 2 -2.51 -1.96 23.58
CA LYS A 2 -3.70 -2.40 22.85
C LYS A 2 -3.78 -1.65 21.52
N VAL A 3 -3.68 -2.35 20.41
CA VAL A 3 -3.59 -1.74 19.07
C VAL A 3 -4.75 -2.24 18.19
N LEU A 4 -5.53 -1.30 17.67
CA LEU A 4 -6.51 -1.57 16.64
C LEU A 4 -5.87 -1.40 15.26
N VAL A 5 -6.01 -2.41 14.38
CA VAL A 5 -5.60 -2.32 12.97
C VAL A 5 -6.83 -2.38 12.08
N MET A 6 -7.14 -1.28 11.41
CA MET A 6 -8.18 -1.20 10.39
C MET A 6 -7.61 -1.74 9.07
N GLY A 7 -8.16 -2.88 8.57
CA GLY A 7 -7.65 -3.52 7.35
C GLY A 7 -6.47 -4.49 7.57
N GLY A 8 -6.30 -5.07 8.73
CA GLY A 8 -5.16 -5.88 9.16
C GLY A 8 -5.02 -7.29 8.55
N THR A 9 -5.70 -7.62 7.46
CA THR A 9 -5.75 -9.01 6.92
C THR A 9 -5.21 -9.16 5.50
N ARG A 10 -4.74 -8.09 4.87
CA ARG A 10 -4.18 -8.11 3.52
C ARG A 10 -2.91 -7.28 3.48
N PHE A 11 -1.96 -7.69 2.68
CA PHE A 11 -0.71 -7.01 2.32
C PHE A 11 -0.11 -6.17 3.48
N ASN A 12 -0.08 -4.82 3.37
CA ASN A 12 0.50 -3.92 4.38
C ASN A 12 -0.12 -4.14 5.77
N GLY A 13 -1.43 -4.25 5.84
CA GLY A 13 -2.12 -4.51 7.11
C GLY A 13 -1.79 -5.88 7.71
N LEU A 14 -1.61 -6.91 6.87
CA LEU A 14 -1.21 -8.24 7.34
C LEU A 14 0.23 -8.24 7.89
N ALA A 15 1.15 -7.56 7.19
CA ALA A 15 2.52 -7.41 7.63
C ALA A 15 2.58 -6.65 8.97
N LEU A 16 1.85 -5.54 9.08
CA LEU A 16 1.73 -4.79 10.33
C LEU A 16 1.15 -5.63 11.47
N THR A 17 0.07 -6.35 11.23
CA THR A 17 -0.57 -7.22 12.23
C THR A 17 0.42 -8.26 12.77
N LYS A 18 1.21 -8.88 11.88
CA LYS A 18 2.24 -9.85 12.25
C LYS A 18 3.40 -9.19 13.02
N GLU A 19 3.86 -8.02 12.56
CA GLU A 19 4.92 -7.25 13.21
C GLU A 19 4.54 -6.85 14.65
N LEU A 20 3.32 -6.32 14.83
CA LEU A 20 2.81 -5.94 16.14
C LEU A 20 2.69 -7.14 17.09
N ALA A 21 2.10 -8.24 16.61
CA ALA A 21 1.95 -9.47 17.41
C ALA A 21 3.32 -10.07 17.81
N LYS A 22 4.30 -10.06 16.88
CA LYS A 22 5.68 -10.51 17.13
C LYS A 22 6.35 -9.72 18.26
N HIS A 23 6.00 -8.43 18.40
CA HIS A 23 6.55 -7.56 19.46
C HIS A 23 5.68 -7.49 20.72
N GLY A 24 4.76 -8.44 20.89
CA GLY A 24 4.00 -8.61 22.15
C GLY A 24 2.90 -7.56 22.37
N HIS A 25 2.43 -6.90 21.30
CA HIS A 25 1.27 -6.01 21.41
C HIS A 25 -0.03 -6.82 21.43
N ASP A 26 -1.03 -6.31 22.16
CA ASP A 26 -2.41 -6.84 22.15
C ASP A 26 -3.11 -6.27 20.90
N VAL A 27 -3.15 -7.08 19.85
CA VAL A 27 -3.59 -6.65 18.51
C VAL A 27 -5.02 -7.09 18.26
N THR A 28 -5.86 -6.14 17.88
CA THR A 28 -7.20 -6.38 17.36
C THR A 28 -7.27 -5.90 15.92
N VAL A 29 -7.74 -6.73 15.00
CA VAL A 29 -8.02 -6.34 13.62
C VAL A 29 -9.51 -6.14 13.41
N PHE A 30 -9.89 -5.06 12.71
CA PHE A 30 -11.27 -4.82 12.31
C PHE A 30 -11.44 -5.06 10.81
N ASN A 31 -12.34 -5.95 10.42
CA ASN A 31 -12.59 -6.29 9.02
C ASN A 31 -13.94 -7.01 8.83
N ARG A 32 -14.36 -7.18 7.57
CA ARG A 32 -15.62 -7.85 7.19
C ARG A 32 -15.64 -9.37 7.32
N GLY A 33 -14.54 -9.99 7.73
CA GLY A 33 -14.44 -11.46 7.83
C GLY A 33 -14.32 -12.22 6.50
N GLN A 34 -14.10 -11.51 5.39
CA GLN A 34 -14.06 -12.09 4.04
C GLN A 34 -12.65 -12.54 3.60
N SER A 35 -11.66 -12.41 4.46
CA SER A 35 -10.27 -12.75 4.15
C SER A 35 -9.85 -14.01 4.90
N ASP A 36 -9.30 -15.00 4.16
CA ASP A 36 -8.75 -16.25 4.71
C ASP A 36 -7.33 -16.08 5.28
N ALA A 37 -6.92 -14.85 5.60
CA ALA A 37 -5.59 -14.59 6.13
C ALA A 37 -5.34 -15.36 7.43
N THR A 38 -4.24 -16.11 7.46
CA THR A 38 -3.74 -16.72 8.68
C THR A 38 -3.09 -15.66 9.55
N LEU A 39 -3.72 -15.35 10.67
CA LEU A 39 -3.21 -14.42 11.67
C LEU A 39 -2.57 -15.18 12.83
N PRO A 40 -1.62 -14.56 13.57
CA PRO A 40 -1.12 -15.10 14.83
C PRO A 40 -2.28 -15.37 15.80
N ARG A 41 -2.18 -16.44 16.59
CA ARG A 41 -3.25 -16.86 17.52
C ARG A 41 -3.59 -15.82 18.58
N SER A 42 -2.65 -14.93 18.90
CA SER A 42 -2.85 -13.82 19.85
C SER A 42 -3.67 -12.67 19.30
N VAL A 43 -3.93 -12.64 17.99
CA VAL A 43 -4.65 -11.53 17.35
C VAL A 43 -6.15 -11.73 17.45
N ARG A 44 -6.83 -10.78 18.07
CA ARG A 44 -8.28 -10.73 18.15
C ARG A 44 -8.89 -10.18 16.86
N ARG A 45 -10.05 -10.67 16.46
CA ARG A 45 -10.81 -10.15 15.32
C ARG A 45 -12.09 -9.49 15.81
N LEU A 46 -12.34 -8.27 15.37
CA LEU A 46 -13.63 -7.61 15.39
C LEU A 46 -14.19 -7.59 13.98
N TYR A 47 -15.44 -7.99 13.85
CA TYR A 47 -16.10 -8.06 12.56
C TYR A 47 -17.09 -6.91 12.38
N GLY A 48 -17.04 -6.28 11.21
CA GLY A 48 -17.95 -5.22 10.80
C GLY A 48 -17.56 -4.63 9.46
N ASP A 49 -18.46 -3.83 8.90
CA ASP A 49 -18.19 -3.05 7.70
C ASP A 49 -17.85 -1.61 8.10
N ARG A 50 -16.66 -1.10 7.68
CA ARG A 50 -16.28 0.29 7.96
C ARG A 50 -17.20 1.31 7.27
N ASN A 51 -17.90 0.91 6.21
CA ASN A 51 -18.87 1.75 5.51
C ASN A 51 -20.21 1.88 6.27
N ASN A 52 -20.47 1.01 7.23
CA ASN A 52 -21.58 1.18 8.17
C ASN A 52 -21.11 2.03 9.36
N HIS A 53 -21.11 3.35 9.18
CA HIS A 53 -20.50 4.31 10.10
C HIS A 53 -21.12 4.26 11.50
N GLU A 54 -22.45 4.13 11.61
CA GLU A 54 -23.15 4.09 12.89
C GLU A 54 -22.75 2.84 13.68
N GLN A 55 -22.81 1.67 13.06
CA GLN A 55 -22.40 0.41 13.67
C GLN A 55 -20.90 0.43 14.04
N LEU A 56 -20.04 0.97 13.15
CA LEU A 56 -18.61 1.09 13.40
C LEU A 56 -18.34 1.90 14.68
N VAL A 57 -18.94 3.08 14.78
CA VAL A 57 -18.78 3.97 15.94
C VAL A 57 -19.31 3.30 17.22
N GLU A 58 -20.47 2.65 17.15
CA GLU A 58 -21.07 1.96 18.30
C GLU A 58 -20.18 0.81 18.81
N VAL A 59 -19.65 0.00 17.91
CA VAL A 59 -18.78 -1.12 18.25
C VAL A 59 -17.48 -0.61 18.86
N LEU A 60 -16.83 0.37 18.21
CA LEU A 60 -15.52 0.87 18.64
C LEU A 60 -15.58 1.72 19.93
N LYS A 61 -16.71 2.36 20.23
CA LYS A 61 -16.90 3.08 21.51
C LYS A 61 -16.90 2.15 22.74
N LYS A 62 -17.19 0.87 22.55
CA LYS A 62 -17.18 -0.15 23.61
C LYS A 62 -15.80 -0.75 23.87
N GLU A 63 -14.81 -0.40 23.04
CA GLU A 63 -13.47 -0.95 23.06
C GLU A 63 -12.44 0.10 23.49
N ASP A 64 -11.42 -0.34 24.20
CA ASP A 64 -10.30 0.53 24.61
C ASP A 64 -9.04 0.15 23.85
N PHE A 65 -8.47 1.13 23.16
CA PHE A 65 -7.20 1.00 22.45
C PHE A 65 -6.26 2.14 22.82
N ASP A 66 -4.96 1.84 22.89
CA ASP A 66 -3.91 2.85 23.04
C ASP A 66 -3.61 3.51 21.68
N VAL A 67 -3.64 2.71 20.61
CA VAL A 67 -3.27 3.12 19.25
C VAL A 67 -4.27 2.57 18.22
N VAL A 68 -4.60 3.41 17.25
CA VAL A 68 -5.30 3.01 16.02
C VAL A 68 -4.35 3.14 14.83
N GLN A 69 -4.17 2.04 14.08
CA GLN A 69 -3.45 1.97 12.82
C GLN A 69 -4.45 1.85 11.68
N ASP A 70 -4.73 2.95 10.97
CA ASP A 70 -5.68 2.93 9.85
C ASP A 70 -4.98 2.74 8.50
N ILE A 71 -4.88 1.47 8.09
CA ILE A 71 -4.23 1.05 6.84
C ILE A 71 -5.21 1.05 5.66
N SER A 72 -6.49 1.10 5.93
CA SER A 72 -7.55 0.96 4.91
C SER A 72 -8.44 2.18 4.72
N GLY A 73 -8.07 3.33 5.29
CA GLY A 73 -8.75 4.60 5.06
C GLY A 73 -8.32 5.25 3.75
N TYR A 74 -9.28 5.66 2.92
CA TYR A 74 -9.05 6.31 1.64
C TYR A 74 -9.61 7.73 1.56
N SER A 75 -10.63 8.04 2.34
CA SER A 75 -11.35 9.31 2.30
C SER A 75 -11.73 9.81 3.69
N LEU A 76 -12.29 11.01 3.79
CA LEU A 76 -12.82 11.53 5.05
C LEU A 76 -13.98 10.68 5.62
N ASP A 77 -14.76 10.06 4.74
CA ASP A 77 -15.85 9.19 5.17
C ASP A 77 -15.34 7.96 5.91
N ASP A 78 -14.13 7.51 5.59
CA ASP A 78 -13.46 6.45 6.33
C ASP A 78 -12.90 6.90 7.70
N VAL A 79 -12.40 8.13 7.79
CA VAL A 79 -11.64 8.61 8.95
C VAL A 79 -12.53 9.25 10.01
N LYS A 80 -13.55 10.01 9.60
CA LYS A 80 -14.48 10.69 10.53
C LYS A 80 -15.13 9.76 11.55
N PRO A 81 -15.66 8.57 11.17
CA PRO A 81 -16.23 7.64 12.13
C PRO A 81 -15.21 7.17 13.19
N LEU A 82 -13.94 6.96 12.79
CA LEU A 82 -12.89 6.59 13.74
C LEU A 82 -12.56 7.75 14.69
N TYR A 83 -12.48 8.98 14.17
CA TYR A 83 -12.34 10.16 15.03
C TYR A 83 -13.48 10.25 16.05
N GLU A 84 -14.75 10.12 15.62
CA GLU A 84 -15.90 10.15 16.51
C GLU A 84 -15.90 9.04 17.57
N ALA A 85 -15.36 7.88 17.21
CA ALA A 85 -15.21 6.78 18.15
C ALA A 85 -14.10 7.01 19.17
N PHE A 86 -13.03 7.72 18.81
CA PHE A 86 -11.80 7.76 19.60
C PHE A 86 -11.37 9.15 20.09
N LYS A 87 -12.03 10.24 19.68
CA LYS A 87 -11.67 11.59 20.14
C LYS A 87 -11.69 11.69 21.68
N GLY A 88 -10.62 12.27 22.23
CA GLY A 88 -10.43 12.45 23.66
C GLY A 88 -10.06 11.18 24.45
N ARG A 89 -9.88 10.02 23.80
CA ARG A 89 -9.57 8.76 24.49
C ARG A 89 -8.55 7.85 23.80
N ILE A 90 -7.95 8.30 22.70
CA ILE A 90 -6.90 7.58 22.00
C ILE A 90 -5.53 8.21 22.26
N GLY A 91 -4.50 7.39 22.46
CA GLY A 91 -3.12 7.87 22.62
C GLY A 91 -2.45 8.21 21.30
N HIS A 92 -2.80 7.50 20.20
CA HIS A 92 -2.25 7.78 18.88
C HIS A 92 -3.12 7.20 17.75
N TYR A 93 -3.38 8.02 16.73
CA TYR A 93 -4.01 7.63 15.47
C TYR A 93 -2.97 7.72 14.34
N ILE A 94 -2.66 6.60 13.70
CA ILE A 94 -1.68 6.55 12.61
C ILE A 94 -2.41 6.20 11.31
N PHE A 95 -2.34 7.11 10.34
CA PHE A 95 -3.00 6.98 9.05
C PHE A 95 -2.01 6.60 7.96
N ALA A 96 -2.36 5.61 7.15
CA ALA A 96 -1.61 5.24 5.95
C ALA A 96 -1.84 6.27 4.85
N GLY A 97 -0.90 7.17 4.68
CA GLY A 97 -0.81 8.13 3.59
C GLY A 97 -0.21 7.53 2.32
N SER A 98 0.12 8.40 1.37
CA SER A 98 0.80 8.01 0.13
C SER A 98 1.65 9.15 -0.41
N THR A 99 2.80 8.83 -0.99
CA THR A 99 3.67 9.82 -1.66
C THR A 99 3.08 10.31 -3.00
N VAL A 100 2.01 9.72 -3.50
CA VAL A 100 1.29 10.20 -4.70
C VAL A 100 0.75 11.62 -4.54
N ILE A 101 0.71 12.14 -3.32
CA ILE A 101 0.24 13.49 -3.01
C ILE A 101 1.20 14.59 -3.49
N TYR A 102 2.46 14.28 -3.75
CA TYR A 102 3.43 15.30 -4.15
C TYR A 102 3.25 15.72 -5.61
N ALA A 103 3.47 17.01 -5.86
CA ALA A 103 3.59 17.53 -7.21
C ALA A 103 4.85 17.01 -7.89
N ASP A 104 4.81 16.93 -9.21
CA ASP A 104 5.96 16.57 -10.03
C ASP A 104 7.16 17.48 -9.72
N THR A 105 8.33 16.86 -9.55
CA THR A 105 9.56 17.59 -9.22
C THR A 105 10.80 16.87 -9.74
N ASN A 106 11.80 17.66 -10.13
CA ASN A 106 13.15 17.16 -10.44
C ASN A 106 14.10 17.31 -9.24
N VAL A 107 13.61 17.77 -8.08
CA VAL A 107 14.40 17.95 -6.87
C VAL A 107 14.25 16.72 -5.99
N LEU A 108 15.35 16.00 -5.79
CA LEU A 108 15.44 14.80 -4.96
C LEU A 108 16.43 15.01 -3.81
N PRO A 109 16.24 14.36 -2.69
CA PRO A 109 15.08 13.54 -2.29
C PRO A 109 13.84 14.38 -2.02
N ILE A 110 12.66 13.81 -2.26
CA ILE A 110 11.39 14.45 -1.86
C ILE A 110 11.28 14.46 -0.34
N ARG A 111 11.20 15.66 0.23
CA ARG A 111 11.14 15.90 1.68
C ARG A 111 9.76 16.39 2.09
N GLU A 112 9.30 15.97 3.25
CA GLU A 112 7.96 16.22 3.78
C GLU A 112 7.67 17.72 3.97
N GLU A 113 8.68 18.49 4.37
CA GLU A 113 8.51 19.90 4.75
C GLU A 113 8.65 20.87 3.58
N THR A 114 9.34 20.46 2.49
CA THR A 114 9.76 21.39 1.43
C THR A 114 9.10 21.16 0.10
N HIS A 115 8.54 19.97 -0.14
CA HIS A 115 7.90 19.64 -1.40
C HIS A 115 6.40 19.91 -1.35
N ALA A 116 5.91 20.59 -2.37
CA ALA A 116 4.50 20.92 -2.49
C ALA A 116 3.66 19.67 -2.77
N VAL A 117 2.45 19.64 -2.23
CA VAL A 117 1.44 18.65 -2.63
C VAL A 117 0.77 19.10 -3.93
N ASP A 118 0.40 18.15 -4.77
CA ASP A 118 -0.30 18.43 -6.03
C ASP A 118 -1.80 18.63 -5.77
N GLU A 119 -2.25 19.87 -5.92
CA GLU A 119 -3.66 20.26 -5.84
C GLU A 119 -4.25 20.54 -7.22
N GLY A 120 -3.48 20.27 -8.26
CA GLY A 120 -3.87 20.55 -9.64
C GLY A 120 -4.99 19.62 -10.15
N PRO A 121 -5.57 20.00 -11.32
CA PRO A 121 -6.67 19.23 -11.92
C PRO A 121 -6.24 17.83 -12.40
N LYS A 122 -4.93 17.61 -12.58
CA LYS A 122 -4.39 16.31 -13.00
C LYS A 122 -4.25 15.31 -11.86
N GLN A 123 -4.29 15.77 -10.60
CA GLN A 123 -4.24 14.87 -9.45
C GLN A 123 -5.47 13.96 -9.43
N GLY A 124 -5.25 12.65 -9.37
CA GLY A 124 -6.32 11.67 -9.30
C GLY A 124 -7.09 11.71 -7.96
N ASP A 125 -8.30 11.18 -7.96
CA ASP A 125 -9.17 11.19 -6.77
C ASP A 125 -8.52 10.54 -5.55
N TYR A 126 -7.71 9.51 -5.75
CA TYR A 126 -6.96 8.88 -4.66
C TYR A 126 -6.00 9.86 -3.98
N GLY A 127 -5.19 10.57 -4.74
CA GLY A 127 -4.26 11.56 -4.20
C GLY A 127 -4.99 12.74 -3.55
N LYS A 128 -6.03 13.26 -4.20
CA LYS A 128 -6.89 14.33 -3.65
C LYS A 128 -7.48 13.92 -2.29
N ASN A 129 -8.05 12.72 -2.20
CA ASN A 129 -8.62 12.23 -0.94
C ASN A 129 -7.56 12.10 0.16
N LYS A 130 -6.35 11.61 -0.15
CA LYS A 130 -5.25 11.54 0.83
C LYS A 130 -4.84 12.92 1.34
N ILE A 131 -4.76 13.94 0.46
CA ILE A 131 -4.47 15.33 0.83
C ILE A 131 -5.55 15.89 1.75
N ILE A 132 -6.83 15.68 1.38
CA ILE A 132 -7.98 16.16 2.16
C ILE A 132 -7.99 15.54 3.57
N VAL A 133 -7.77 14.23 3.67
CA VAL A 133 -7.70 13.51 4.96
C VAL A 133 -6.55 14.05 5.81
N GLU A 134 -5.37 14.22 5.22
CA GLU A 134 -4.20 14.70 5.94
C GLU A 134 -4.43 16.10 6.51
N ARG A 135 -4.94 17.03 5.71
CA ARG A 135 -5.27 18.39 6.17
C ARG A 135 -6.28 18.37 7.30
N TRP A 136 -7.31 17.56 7.14
CA TRP A 136 -8.34 17.41 8.17
C TRP A 136 -7.74 16.87 9.49
N LEU A 137 -6.81 15.92 9.43
CA LEU A 137 -6.11 15.40 10.61
C LEU A 137 -5.24 16.46 11.27
N TRP A 138 -4.55 17.31 10.48
CA TRP A 138 -3.73 18.43 11.02
C TRP A 138 -4.59 19.48 11.70
N ASP A 139 -5.73 19.84 11.13
CA ASP A 139 -6.67 20.76 11.76
C ASP A 139 -7.16 20.21 13.10
N HIS A 140 -7.51 18.93 13.16
CA HIS A 140 -7.98 18.31 14.40
C HIS A 140 -6.87 18.10 15.44
N TYR A 141 -5.64 17.91 15.02
CA TYR A 141 -4.50 17.92 15.94
C TYR A 141 -4.28 19.31 16.53
N ARG A 142 -4.26 20.34 15.70
CA ARG A 142 -4.05 21.73 16.12
C ARG A 142 -5.17 22.23 17.04
N ASP A 143 -6.42 22.00 16.65
CA ASP A 143 -7.59 22.62 17.26
C ASP A 143 -8.16 21.80 18.44
N HIS A 144 -7.95 20.49 18.44
CA HIS A 144 -8.53 19.56 19.42
C HIS A 144 -7.51 18.61 20.07
N GLY A 145 -6.23 18.72 19.73
CA GLY A 145 -5.18 17.84 20.26
C GLY A 145 -5.31 16.37 19.84
N PHE A 146 -6.02 16.08 18.73
CA PHE A 146 -6.15 14.70 18.26
C PHE A 146 -4.80 14.15 17.78
N PRO A 147 -4.18 13.17 18.47
CA PRO A 147 -2.80 12.77 18.26
C PRO A 147 -2.63 11.95 16.99
N ALA A 148 -2.62 12.60 15.81
CA ALA A 148 -2.54 11.97 14.52
C ALA A 148 -1.14 12.06 13.91
N THR A 149 -0.72 10.98 13.21
CA THR A 149 0.48 10.93 12.35
C THR A 149 0.10 10.34 10.99
N VAL A 150 0.66 10.86 9.91
CA VAL A 150 0.51 10.30 8.57
C VAL A 150 1.81 9.63 8.14
N MET A 151 1.73 8.35 7.79
CA MET A 151 2.84 7.58 7.24
C MET A 151 2.60 7.40 5.74
N SER A 152 3.29 8.21 4.93
CA SER A 152 3.11 8.26 3.47
C SER A 152 4.01 7.25 2.79
N PHE A 153 3.41 6.19 2.27
CA PHE A 153 4.13 5.11 1.59
C PHE A 153 4.39 5.47 0.12
N SER A 154 5.57 5.15 -0.35
CA SER A 154 5.86 5.03 -1.78
C SER A 154 5.20 3.78 -2.36
N MET A 155 5.58 3.35 -3.56
CA MET A 155 5.18 2.04 -4.04
C MET A 155 5.70 0.96 -3.09
N VAL A 156 4.82 0.06 -2.65
CA VAL A 156 5.14 -1.00 -1.69
C VAL A 156 5.23 -2.33 -2.40
N PHE A 157 6.22 -3.14 -2.09
CA PHE A 157 6.32 -4.51 -2.56
C PHE A 157 6.57 -5.49 -1.42
N GLY A 158 6.40 -6.76 -1.68
CA GLY A 158 6.72 -7.82 -0.73
C GLY A 158 5.69 -8.95 -0.70
N PRO A 159 5.85 -9.89 0.24
CA PRO A 159 4.97 -11.05 0.36
C PRO A 159 3.50 -10.65 0.55
N PHE A 160 2.61 -11.43 -0.06
CA PHE A 160 1.15 -11.21 0.01
C PHE A 160 0.65 -9.94 -0.69
N ASN A 161 1.46 -9.31 -1.57
CA ASN A 161 0.97 -8.24 -2.41
C ASN A 161 -0.22 -8.75 -3.25
N ASN A 162 -1.36 -8.10 -3.09
CA ASN A 162 -2.60 -8.45 -3.78
C ASN A 162 -2.87 -7.57 -5.02
N ILE A 163 -1.91 -6.73 -5.39
CA ILE A 163 -1.97 -5.89 -6.60
C ILE A 163 -1.34 -6.68 -7.75
N ILE A 164 -2.19 -7.40 -8.49
CA ILE A 164 -1.76 -8.37 -9.52
C ILE A 164 -0.99 -7.70 -10.67
N GLU A 165 -1.30 -6.44 -10.98
CA GLU A 165 -0.69 -5.70 -12.08
C GLU A 165 0.75 -5.24 -11.84
N ARG A 166 1.30 -5.47 -10.67
CA ARG A 166 2.67 -5.07 -10.32
C ARG A 166 3.67 -6.21 -10.54
N GLU A 167 4.40 -6.55 -9.49
CA GLU A 167 5.52 -7.50 -9.50
C GLU A 167 5.11 -8.87 -10.07
N GLN A 168 3.91 -9.34 -9.75
CA GLN A 168 3.42 -10.63 -10.20
C GLN A 168 3.31 -10.68 -11.73
N ARG A 169 2.77 -9.62 -12.34
CA ARG A 169 2.67 -9.52 -13.80
C ARG A 169 4.06 -9.45 -14.43
N MET A 170 4.99 -8.71 -13.86
CA MET A 170 6.37 -8.60 -14.30
C MET A 170 7.05 -9.98 -14.31
N PHE A 171 7.00 -10.70 -13.20
CA PHE A 171 7.56 -12.05 -13.10
C PHE A 171 6.93 -13.02 -14.12
N MET A 172 5.61 -12.98 -14.25
CA MET A 172 4.93 -13.86 -15.22
C MET A 172 5.33 -13.57 -16.68
N ARG A 173 5.51 -12.28 -17.03
CA ARG A 173 5.95 -11.91 -18.39
C ARG A 173 7.36 -12.41 -18.65
N LEU A 174 8.29 -12.15 -17.75
CA LEU A 174 9.68 -12.57 -17.84
C LEU A 174 9.80 -14.10 -17.93
N MET A 175 9.13 -14.85 -17.07
CA MET A 175 9.16 -16.33 -17.10
C MET A 175 8.56 -16.93 -18.35
N LYS A 176 7.63 -16.22 -19.02
CA LYS A 176 7.03 -16.66 -20.30
C LYS A 176 7.80 -16.14 -21.53
N GLY A 177 8.95 -15.46 -21.34
CA GLY A 177 9.71 -14.85 -22.44
C GLY A 177 8.92 -13.80 -23.23
N ARG A 178 8.00 -13.09 -22.56
CA ARG A 178 7.19 -12.05 -23.21
C ARG A 178 7.88 -10.68 -23.11
N PRO A 179 7.78 -9.84 -24.14
CA PRO A 179 8.33 -8.49 -24.10
C PRO A 179 7.81 -7.68 -22.91
N VAL A 180 8.67 -6.86 -22.31
CA VAL A 180 8.31 -5.93 -21.24
C VAL A 180 8.30 -4.51 -21.80
N LEU A 181 7.17 -3.82 -21.64
CA LEU A 181 7.03 -2.44 -22.08
C LEU A 181 7.65 -1.51 -21.04
N ILE A 182 8.49 -0.59 -21.50
CA ILE A 182 9.17 0.42 -20.68
C ILE A 182 8.73 1.81 -21.18
N PRO A 183 8.17 2.67 -20.30
CA PRO A 183 7.75 4.01 -20.68
C PRO A 183 8.95 4.91 -21.04
N GLY A 184 8.80 5.74 -22.07
CA GLY A 184 9.81 6.69 -22.49
C GLY A 184 11.13 6.03 -22.84
N ASP A 185 12.21 6.54 -22.30
CA ASP A 185 13.57 6.02 -22.45
C ASP A 185 14.02 5.11 -21.28
N GLY A 186 13.10 4.82 -20.34
CA GLY A 186 13.38 3.97 -19.19
C GLY A 186 14.17 4.64 -18.06
N THR A 187 14.46 5.93 -18.15
CA THR A 187 15.28 6.66 -17.16
C THR A 187 14.46 7.27 -16.02
N THR A 188 13.12 7.22 -16.09
CA THR A 188 12.27 7.69 -14.99
C THR A 188 12.62 6.98 -13.70
N MET A 189 12.88 7.80 -12.66
CA MET A 189 13.32 7.29 -11.38
C MET A 189 12.13 6.98 -10.46
N GLY A 190 12.24 5.85 -9.76
CA GLY A 190 11.31 5.45 -8.72
C GLY A 190 12.02 5.01 -7.45
N GLN A 191 11.22 4.86 -6.40
CA GLN A 191 11.66 4.32 -5.12
C GLN A 191 10.56 3.41 -4.56
N ILE A 192 10.95 2.26 -3.99
CA ILE A 192 10.00 1.24 -3.54
C ILE A 192 10.34 0.81 -2.12
N GLY A 193 9.33 0.68 -1.27
CA GLY A 193 9.46 0.20 0.11
C GLY A 193 9.13 -1.28 0.23
N HIS A 194 9.83 -2.00 1.13
CA HIS A 194 9.45 -3.35 1.48
C HIS A 194 8.37 -3.33 2.56
N VAL A 195 7.34 -4.15 2.41
CA VAL A 195 6.16 -4.18 3.29
C VAL A 195 6.50 -4.42 4.77
N ASP A 196 7.56 -5.19 5.07
CA ASP A 196 7.98 -5.43 6.45
C ASP A 196 8.68 -4.21 7.06
N ASP A 197 9.42 -3.42 6.27
CA ASP A 197 10.03 -2.18 6.74
C ASP A 197 8.97 -1.12 7.03
N GLU A 198 7.93 -1.05 6.21
CA GLU A 198 6.78 -0.18 6.47
C GLU A 198 6.03 -0.57 7.74
N ALA A 199 5.79 -1.88 7.94
CA ALA A 199 5.19 -2.39 9.18
C ALA A 199 6.03 -2.03 10.41
N LYS A 200 7.35 -2.13 10.31
CA LYS A 200 8.30 -1.72 11.35
C LYS A 200 8.23 -0.20 11.61
N ALA A 201 8.20 0.62 10.57
CA ALA A 201 8.09 2.07 10.70
C ALA A 201 6.78 2.48 11.41
N LEU A 202 5.64 1.88 11.01
CA LEU A 202 4.36 2.07 11.67
C LEU A 202 4.40 1.71 13.16
N ARG A 203 5.01 0.58 13.51
CA ARG A 203 5.17 0.18 14.91
C ARG A 203 6.07 1.15 15.69
N MET A 204 7.17 1.61 15.10
CA MET A 204 8.10 2.54 15.75
C MET A 204 7.51 3.93 15.99
N ALA A 205 6.54 4.35 15.19
CA ALA A 205 5.84 5.62 15.36
C ALA A 205 4.86 5.62 16.54
N MET A 206 4.40 4.45 17.01
CA MET A 206 3.34 4.36 18.02
C MET A 206 3.69 5.07 19.33
N LEU A 207 2.79 5.93 19.78
CA LEU A 207 2.90 6.73 21.01
C LEU A 207 4.18 7.59 21.08
N ASN A 208 4.79 7.90 19.95
CA ASN A 208 5.91 8.84 19.89
C ASN A 208 5.37 10.28 19.69
N PRO A 209 5.40 11.14 20.70
CA PRO A 209 4.82 12.47 20.60
C PRO A 209 5.54 13.37 19.58
N ASN A 210 6.77 13.05 19.23
CA ASN A 210 7.51 13.79 18.20
C ASN A 210 6.93 13.59 16.79
N THR A 211 6.04 12.60 16.60
CA THR A 211 5.40 12.30 15.31
C THR A 211 4.02 12.94 15.16
N PHE A 212 3.43 13.43 16.25
CA PHE A 212 2.08 14.01 16.22
C PHE A 212 2.02 15.27 15.35
N GLY A 213 0.97 15.38 14.55
CA GLY A 213 0.79 16.48 13.60
C GLY A 213 1.75 16.48 12.43
N LYS A 214 2.41 15.36 12.13
CA LYS A 214 3.43 15.28 11.08
C LYS A 214 3.17 14.17 10.06
N ARG A 215 3.76 14.37 8.88
CA ARG A 215 3.90 13.36 7.82
C ARG A 215 5.32 12.80 7.85
N TYR A 216 5.43 11.52 7.51
CA TYR A 216 6.71 10.85 7.26
C TYR A 216 6.62 10.06 5.97
N ASN A 217 7.55 10.28 5.06
CA ASN A 217 7.70 9.44 3.88
C ASN A 217 8.38 8.13 4.27
N VAL A 218 7.75 7.02 3.93
CA VAL A 218 8.26 5.68 4.23
C VAL A 218 8.51 4.96 2.92
N THR A 219 9.78 4.67 2.64
CA THR A 219 10.23 4.04 1.40
C THR A 219 11.55 3.31 1.62
N GLY A 220 12.00 2.53 0.64
CA GLY A 220 13.34 1.94 0.62
C GLY A 220 14.41 3.02 0.44
N LYS A 221 15.66 2.69 0.71
CA LYS A 221 16.79 3.63 0.58
C LYS A 221 17.32 3.75 -0.86
N ASP A 222 17.08 2.74 -1.68
CA ASP A 222 17.65 2.64 -3.02
C ASP A 222 16.65 3.15 -4.07
N TYR A 223 17.18 3.85 -5.08
CA TYR A 223 16.43 4.30 -6.25
C TYR A 223 16.60 3.28 -7.38
N TYR A 224 15.62 3.22 -8.26
CA TYR A 224 15.69 2.48 -9.50
C TYR A 224 15.24 3.35 -10.67
N THR A 225 15.64 3.00 -11.88
CA THR A 225 15.03 3.49 -13.12
C THR A 225 14.01 2.47 -13.62
N ASP A 226 13.06 2.87 -14.45
CA ASP A 226 12.10 1.92 -15.02
C ASP A 226 12.79 0.76 -15.73
N GLU A 227 13.86 1.02 -16.48
CA GLU A 227 14.68 -0.03 -17.10
C GLU A 227 15.38 -0.90 -16.05
N GLY A 228 16.03 -0.28 -15.04
CA GLY A 228 16.71 -1.01 -13.96
C GLY A 228 15.77 -1.86 -13.11
N TYR A 229 14.51 -1.47 -12.99
CA TYR A 229 13.47 -2.29 -12.36
C TYR A 229 13.26 -3.60 -13.12
N VAL A 230 13.12 -3.52 -14.46
CA VAL A 230 12.98 -4.71 -15.32
C VAL A 230 14.22 -5.61 -15.23
N ASP A 231 15.42 -5.02 -15.31
CA ASP A 231 16.68 -5.76 -15.22
C ASP A 231 16.84 -6.49 -13.89
N THR A 232 16.44 -5.85 -12.80
CA THR A 232 16.46 -6.46 -11.47
C THR A 232 15.56 -7.69 -11.40
N PHE A 233 14.34 -7.60 -11.94
CA PHE A 233 13.42 -8.73 -11.98
C PHE A 233 13.92 -9.85 -12.90
N ALA A 234 14.44 -9.50 -14.07
CA ALA A 234 15.00 -10.44 -15.03
C ALA A 234 16.19 -11.22 -14.44
N LYS A 235 17.07 -10.52 -13.71
CA LYS A 235 18.19 -11.12 -12.99
C LYS A 235 17.72 -12.12 -11.92
N VAL A 236 16.67 -11.79 -11.17
CA VAL A 236 16.11 -12.69 -10.15
C VAL A 236 15.52 -13.95 -10.78
N VAL A 237 14.87 -13.81 -11.93
CA VAL A 237 14.29 -14.95 -12.68
C VAL A 237 15.35 -15.76 -13.43
N GLY A 238 16.50 -15.15 -13.73
CA GLY A 238 17.59 -15.77 -14.50
C GLY A 238 17.31 -15.78 -16.00
N VAL A 239 16.67 -14.75 -16.53
CA VAL A 239 16.34 -14.60 -17.96
C VAL A 239 16.88 -13.29 -18.51
N GLU A 240 17.11 -13.24 -19.82
CA GLU A 240 17.38 -11.99 -20.54
C GLU A 240 16.05 -11.40 -21.00
N PRO A 241 15.71 -10.15 -20.59
CA PRO A 241 14.41 -9.56 -20.91
C PRO A 241 14.39 -8.97 -22.33
N GLU A 242 13.34 -9.25 -23.09
CA GLU A 242 13.02 -8.47 -24.28
C GLU A 242 12.37 -7.16 -23.85
N LYS A 243 13.08 -6.03 -24.01
CA LYS A 243 12.62 -4.69 -23.63
C LYS A 243 12.07 -3.95 -24.82
N VAL A 244 10.88 -3.38 -24.69
CA VAL A 244 10.25 -2.55 -25.72
C VAL A 244 9.96 -1.17 -25.13
N PHE A 245 10.73 -0.18 -25.57
CA PHE A 245 10.55 1.22 -25.17
C PHE A 245 9.43 1.86 -25.96
N ILE A 246 8.47 2.47 -25.27
CA ILE A 246 7.31 3.11 -25.90
C ILE A 246 7.13 4.53 -25.36
N PRO A 247 6.65 5.48 -26.20
CA PRO A 247 6.37 6.82 -25.73
C PRO A 247 5.46 6.82 -24.51
N ALA A 248 5.78 7.63 -23.50
CA ALA A 248 5.00 7.69 -22.25
C ALA A 248 3.50 7.98 -22.53
N GLN A 249 3.20 8.85 -23.50
CA GLN A 249 1.83 9.13 -23.92
C GLN A 249 1.09 7.89 -24.45
N MET A 250 1.79 7.01 -25.13
CA MET A 250 1.20 5.74 -25.62
C MET A 250 0.86 4.80 -24.45
N MET A 251 1.63 4.82 -23.36
CA MET A 251 1.29 4.09 -22.13
C MET A 251 -0.03 4.57 -21.55
N ASP A 252 -0.23 5.89 -21.48
CA ASP A 252 -1.48 6.47 -20.99
C ASP A 252 -2.66 6.06 -21.87
N ASP A 253 -2.48 6.07 -23.19
CA ASP A 253 -3.52 5.69 -24.14
C ASP A 253 -3.87 4.19 -24.04
N ILE A 254 -2.87 3.33 -23.84
CA ILE A 254 -3.06 1.90 -23.60
C ILE A 254 -3.77 1.68 -22.26
N TRP A 255 -3.32 2.36 -21.20
CA TRP A 255 -3.85 2.23 -19.86
C TRP A 255 -5.31 2.70 -19.77
N LEU A 256 -5.65 3.76 -20.51
CA LEU A 256 -7.00 4.33 -20.59
C LEU A 256 -7.89 3.65 -21.66
N ASP A 257 -7.41 2.55 -22.25
CA ASP A 257 -8.13 1.79 -23.31
C ASP A 257 -8.45 2.62 -24.59
N ARG A 258 -7.69 3.70 -24.83
CA ARG A 258 -7.86 4.59 -25.98
C ARG A 258 -7.25 4.02 -27.25
N VAL A 259 -6.28 3.11 -27.13
CA VAL A 259 -5.63 2.44 -28.25
C VAL A 259 -5.86 0.94 -28.15
N SER A 260 -6.46 0.36 -29.19
CA SER A 260 -6.56 -1.08 -29.34
C SER A 260 -5.26 -1.61 -29.92
N LEU A 261 -4.50 -2.36 -29.12
CA LEU A 261 -3.29 -3.02 -29.60
C LEU A 261 -3.67 -4.41 -30.12
N GLU A 262 -3.31 -4.68 -31.38
CA GLU A 262 -3.45 -6.02 -31.98
C GLU A 262 -2.20 -6.85 -31.70
N GLY A 263 -2.36 -8.16 -31.50
CA GLY A 263 -1.28 -9.10 -31.24
C GLY A 263 -0.92 -9.28 -29.77
N ASP A 264 0.35 -9.67 -29.47
CA ASP A 264 0.81 -10.01 -28.13
C ASP A 264 0.75 -8.87 -27.10
N VAL A 265 0.70 -7.63 -27.57
CA VAL A 265 0.50 -6.45 -26.73
C VAL A 265 -0.96 -6.37 -26.26
N ALA A 266 -1.91 -6.88 -27.00
CA ALA A 266 -3.32 -7.03 -26.58
C ALA A 266 -3.48 -7.96 -25.35
N ALA A 267 -2.51 -8.84 -25.09
CA ALA A 267 -2.46 -9.66 -23.88
C ALA A 267 -2.17 -8.85 -22.58
N ILE A 268 -1.89 -7.53 -22.70
CA ILE A 268 -1.78 -6.61 -21.56
C ILE A 268 -3.16 -6.15 -21.09
N ARG A 269 -4.21 -6.40 -21.87
CA ARG A 269 -5.57 -5.97 -21.52
C ARG A 269 -6.08 -6.60 -20.22
N PRO A 270 -6.91 -5.86 -19.46
CA PRO A 270 -7.62 -6.33 -18.28
C PRO A 270 -8.51 -7.57 -18.52
N ARG A 271 -8.72 -8.02 -19.75
CA ARG A 271 -9.55 -9.21 -20.05
C ARG A 271 -9.09 -10.49 -19.36
N GLU A 272 -7.78 -10.68 -19.19
CA GLU A 272 -7.28 -11.81 -18.39
C GLU A 272 -7.49 -11.56 -16.89
N VAL A 273 -7.55 -10.30 -16.45
CA VAL A 273 -7.83 -9.93 -15.05
C VAL A 273 -9.30 -10.20 -14.70
N ARG A 274 -10.24 -9.96 -15.60
CA ARG A 274 -11.66 -10.28 -15.37
C ARG A 274 -11.96 -11.77 -15.26
N SER A 275 -11.16 -12.64 -15.88
CA SER A 275 -11.30 -14.10 -15.72
C SER A 275 -10.78 -14.61 -14.37
N TYR A 276 -10.02 -13.80 -13.62
CA TYR A 276 -9.52 -14.11 -12.28
C TYR A 276 -10.41 -13.57 -11.15
N GLU A 277 -11.54 -12.94 -11.45
CA GLU A 277 -12.53 -12.50 -10.46
C GLU A 277 -13.23 -13.64 -9.72
N ASN A 278 -13.01 -14.90 -10.14
CA ASN A 278 -13.33 -16.04 -9.32
C ASN A 278 -12.33 -16.17 -8.15
N ALA A 279 -12.79 -15.90 -6.94
CA ALA A 279 -12.01 -15.91 -5.71
C ALA A 279 -11.09 -17.15 -5.55
N ALA A 280 -11.50 -18.31 -6.05
CA ALA A 280 -10.73 -19.54 -6.03
C ALA A 280 -9.49 -19.49 -6.93
N SER A 281 -9.56 -18.82 -8.08
CA SER A 281 -8.43 -18.70 -9.01
C SER A 281 -7.39 -17.71 -8.52
N VAL A 282 -7.81 -16.61 -7.87
CA VAL A 282 -6.92 -15.64 -7.24
C VAL A 282 -6.20 -16.25 -6.05
N GLN A 283 -6.89 -17.10 -5.28
CA GLN A 283 -6.31 -17.79 -4.12
C GLN A 283 -5.28 -18.85 -4.55
N ALA A 284 -5.55 -19.63 -5.60
CA ALA A 284 -4.63 -20.61 -6.14
C ALA A 284 -3.37 -19.96 -6.74
N LEU A 285 -3.50 -18.84 -7.45
CA LEU A 285 -2.38 -18.06 -7.96
C LEU A 285 -1.57 -17.39 -6.83
N SER A 286 -2.21 -16.86 -5.81
CA SER A 286 -1.56 -16.28 -4.63
C SER A 286 -0.75 -17.36 -3.89
N GLN A 287 -1.29 -18.56 -3.69
CA GLN A 287 -0.57 -19.67 -3.06
C GLN A 287 0.57 -20.22 -3.93
N SER A 288 0.38 -20.30 -5.23
CA SER A 288 1.43 -20.72 -6.18
C SER A 288 2.58 -19.70 -6.21
N ASN A 289 2.26 -18.42 -6.22
CA ASN A 289 3.25 -17.33 -6.20
C ASN A 289 3.98 -17.23 -4.86
N MET A 290 3.31 -17.55 -3.74
CA MET A 290 3.98 -17.65 -2.43
C MET A 290 5.01 -18.79 -2.40
N ARG A 291 4.68 -19.95 -2.96
CA ARG A 291 5.63 -21.09 -3.05
C ARG A 291 6.81 -20.75 -3.95
N LEU A 292 6.56 -20.02 -5.05
CA LEU A 292 7.61 -19.57 -5.96
C LEU A 292 8.52 -18.53 -5.30
N ALA A 293 7.95 -17.53 -4.63
CA ALA A 293 8.71 -16.53 -3.89
C ALA A 293 9.51 -17.16 -2.74
N GLN A 294 8.92 -18.08 -1.98
CA GLN A 294 9.62 -18.82 -0.92
C GLN A 294 10.74 -19.70 -1.49
N SER A 295 10.50 -20.37 -2.62
CA SER A 295 11.52 -21.16 -3.32
C SER A 295 12.68 -20.29 -3.84
N LEU A 296 12.38 -19.08 -4.34
CA LEU A 296 13.39 -18.12 -4.78
C LEU A 296 14.20 -17.55 -3.59
N ILE A 297 13.55 -17.24 -2.49
CA ILE A 297 14.22 -16.78 -1.25
C ILE A 297 15.13 -17.88 -0.70
N GLN A 298 14.69 -19.15 -0.70
CA GLN A 298 15.51 -20.28 -0.26
C GLN A 298 16.72 -20.55 -1.17
N ARG A 299 16.62 -20.24 -2.48
CA ARG A 299 17.75 -20.35 -3.43
C ARG A 299 18.75 -19.20 -3.33
N LEU A 300 18.32 -18.05 -2.81
CA LEU A 300 19.15 -16.87 -2.64
C LEU A 300 19.84 -16.79 -1.26
N ASN A 301 19.43 -17.63 -0.32
CA ASN A 301 20.10 -17.85 0.98
C ASN A 301 20.49 -19.33 1.10
N PRO A 302 21.66 -19.73 0.55
CA PRO A 302 22.18 -21.09 0.74
C PRO A 302 22.61 -21.36 2.20
#